data_ac9b2ccfce861686bf7ce4feeac0c94f
#
_entry.id   ac9b2ccfce861686bf7ce4feeac0c94f
#
_cell.length_a   1.000
_cell.length_b   1.000
_cell.length_c   1.000
_cell.angle_alpha   90.00
_cell.angle_beta   90.00
_cell.angle_gamma   90.00
#
_symmetry.space_group_name_H-M   'P 1'
#
loop_
_entity.id
_entity.type
_entity.pdbx_description
1 polymer ?
#
loop_
_entity_poly.entity_id
_entity_poly.type
_entity_poly.pdbx_seq_one_letter_code
_entity_poly.pdbx_strand_id
1 'polypeptide(L)'
;PTAQRILAGDVVGNRVRLSVAHPAALATDFSEASGTFFIGTPTTPTTDDETSGVWFIDLRGDGGPQAGLSLPELPEGWIYEGWAVIDGIAVTTGRFSDTALADLGSPFMFADPPPFPGEDFLMNAPDGLEFPTDLRGSTIAVSVEPNPDDASGPYQVIPLVLNLGSDAPTNKNLELGSGPRLPSGVGTLGG
;
A
#
# COMPACT_ATOMS: atom_id res chain seq x y z
N PRO A 1 -2.58 -6.33 25.77
CA PRO A 1 -2.98 -6.16 24.38
C PRO A 1 -3.71 -4.81 24.29
N THR A 2 -3.09 -3.81 23.71
CA THR A 2 -3.77 -2.59 23.30
C THR A 2 -4.77 -3.00 22.23
N ALA A 3 -6.07 -2.87 22.51
CA ALA A 3 -7.10 -3.18 21.56
C ALA A 3 -7.05 -2.10 20.47
N GLN A 4 -6.36 -2.37 19.37
CA GLN A 4 -6.37 -1.52 18.18
C GLN A 4 -7.80 -1.53 17.62
N ARG A 5 -8.37 -0.34 17.45
CA ARG A 5 -9.72 -0.17 16.95
C ARG A 5 -9.67 0.54 15.62
N ILE A 6 -10.24 -0.07 14.59
CA ILE A 6 -10.33 0.56 13.26
C ILE A 6 -11.59 1.41 13.10
N LEU A 7 -12.64 1.15 13.89
CA LEU A 7 -13.91 1.87 13.83
C LEU A 7 -14.37 2.30 15.21
N ALA A 8 -14.82 3.53 15.31
CA ALA A 8 -15.54 4.07 16.45
C ALA A 8 -16.53 5.14 15.99
N GLY A 9 -17.39 5.60 16.90
CA GLY A 9 -18.34 6.67 16.63
C GLY A 9 -19.10 7.08 17.89
N ASP A 10 -19.59 8.31 17.90
CA ASP A 10 -20.43 8.84 18.97
C ASP A 10 -21.88 8.40 18.83
N VAL A 11 -22.51 8.10 19.98
CA VAL A 11 -23.92 7.77 20.04
C VAL A 11 -24.75 9.07 20.04
N VAL A 12 -25.62 9.21 19.07
CA VAL A 12 -26.56 10.34 18.98
C VAL A 12 -27.99 9.78 19.00
N GLY A 13 -28.70 10.03 20.11
CA GLY A 13 -29.99 9.39 20.38
C GLY A 13 -29.80 7.87 20.56
N ASN A 14 -30.41 7.07 19.69
CA ASN A 14 -30.25 5.61 19.67
C ASN A 14 -29.41 5.09 18.50
N ARG A 15 -28.63 5.97 17.81
CA ARG A 15 -27.83 5.61 16.63
C ARG A 15 -26.38 5.96 16.84
N VAL A 16 -25.50 5.19 16.17
CA VAL A 16 -24.07 5.47 16.05
C VAL A 16 -23.65 5.29 14.59
N ARG A 17 -22.80 6.21 14.11
CA ARG A 17 -22.08 6.06 12.83
C ARG A 17 -20.61 5.76 13.15
N LEU A 18 -20.11 4.65 12.65
CA LEU A 18 -18.74 4.21 12.87
C LEU A 18 -17.87 4.64 11.69
N SER A 19 -16.69 5.17 11.98
CA SER A 19 -15.71 5.64 11.00
C SER A 19 -14.29 5.35 11.46
N VAL A 20 -13.38 5.17 10.51
CA VAL A 20 -11.93 5.07 10.75
C VAL A 20 -11.34 6.40 11.25
N ALA A 21 -11.91 7.54 10.82
CA ALA A 21 -11.47 8.88 11.20
C ALA A 21 -11.89 9.29 12.62
N HIS A 22 -12.71 8.49 13.32
CA HIS A 22 -13.12 8.83 14.68
C HIS A 22 -11.94 8.78 15.67
N PRO A 23 -11.76 9.78 16.58
CA PRO A 23 -10.60 9.85 17.50
C PRO A 23 -10.39 8.62 18.39
N ALA A 24 -11.43 7.84 18.67
CA ALA A 24 -11.34 6.59 19.44
C ALA A 24 -11.10 5.34 18.57
N ALA A 25 -10.89 5.52 17.26
CA ALA A 25 -10.54 4.48 16.29
C ALA A 25 -9.13 4.72 15.75
N LEU A 26 -8.91 4.49 14.43
CA LEU A 26 -7.65 4.80 13.75
C LEU A 26 -7.32 6.31 13.77
N ALA A 27 -8.34 7.17 13.93
CA ALA A 27 -8.21 8.63 14.02
C ALA A 27 -7.57 9.29 12.77
N THR A 28 -7.64 8.64 11.60
CA THR A 28 -6.98 9.11 10.39
C THR A 28 -8.00 9.32 9.29
N ASP A 29 -7.93 10.48 8.64
CA ASP A 29 -8.72 10.83 7.45
C ASP A 29 -7.86 10.62 6.19
N PHE A 30 -8.34 9.78 5.28
CA PHE A 30 -7.67 9.45 4.02
C PHE A 30 -8.29 10.16 2.82
N SER A 31 -9.15 11.17 3.02
CA SER A 31 -9.83 11.86 1.91
C SER A 31 -8.88 12.54 0.93
N GLU A 32 -7.72 12.97 1.41
CA GLU A 32 -6.67 13.63 0.62
C GLU A 32 -5.51 12.68 0.27
N ALA A 33 -5.62 11.39 0.61
CA ALA A 33 -4.60 10.42 0.27
C ALA A 33 -4.50 10.26 -1.25
N SER A 34 -3.28 10.29 -1.76
CA SER A 34 -2.98 10.11 -3.18
C SER A 34 -1.68 9.35 -3.37
N GLY A 35 -1.50 8.75 -4.53
CA GLY A 35 -0.31 7.97 -4.80
C GLY A 35 0.02 7.90 -6.28
N THR A 36 1.32 8.02 -6.56
CA THR A 36 1.93 7.83 -7.85
C THR A 36 2.99 6.74 -7.71
N PHE A 37 3.10 5.89 -8.70
CA PHE A 37 4.12 4.83 -8.75
C PHE A 37 4.51 4.55 -10.20
N PHE A 38 5.53 3.74 -10.40
CA PHE A 38 5.85 3.17 -11.71
C PHE A 38 6.13 1.67 -11.61
N ILE A 39 6.00 0.97 -12.73
CA ILE A 39 6.47 -0.40 -12.91
C ILE A 39 7.86 -0.31 -13.53
N GLY A 40 8.83 -0.96 -12.92
CA GLY A 40 10.24 -0.98 -13.34
C GLY A 40 11.11 -1.70 -12.32
N THR A 41 12.31 -2.08 -12.70
CA THR A 41 13.26 -2.82 -11.84
C THR A 41 14.58 -2.06 -11.65
N PRO A 42 14.56 -0.95 -10.89
CA PRO A 42 15.76 -0.09 -10.72
C PRO A 42 16.93 -0.79 -10.00
N THR A 43 16.73 -1.95 -9.38
CA THR A 43 17.79 -2.69 -8.69
C THR A 43 18.55 -3.64 -9.62
N THR A 44 18.16 -3.76 -10.91
CA THR A 44 18.87 -4.53 -11.91
C THR A 44 19.54 -3.63 -12.97
N PRO A 45 20.68 -4.06 -13.55
CA PRO A 45 21.29 -3.36 -14.66
C PRO A 45 20.69 -3.74 -16.03
N THR A 46 19.79 -4.71 -16.07
CA THR A 46 19.13 -5.21 -17.29
C THR A 46 17.84 -4.44 -17.54
N THR A 47 17.33 -4.51 -18.77
CA THR A 47 16.05 -3.91 -19.16
C THR A 47 15.03 -4.95 -19.60
N ASP A 48 15.34 -6.22 -19.40
CA ASP A 48 14.48 -7.33 -19.85
C ASP A 48 13.38 -7.67 -18.84
N ASP A 49 13.51 -7.21 -17.60
CA ASP A 49 12.68 -7.50 -16.45
C ASP A 49 11.88 -6.29 -15.92
N GLU A 50 11.82 -5.21 -16.68
CA GLU A 50 11.18 -3.92 -16.31
C GLU A 50 9.69 -4.01 -15.95
N THR A 51 9.08 -5.17 -16.08
CA THR A 51 7.71 -5.43 -15.64
C THR A 51 7.60 -6.04 -14.25
N SER A 52 8.73 -6.32 -13.60
CA SER A 52 8.81 -7.16 -12.41
C SER A 52 9.00 -6.38 -11.09
N GLY A 53 8.88 -5.08 -11.11
CA GLY A 53 9.00 -4.25 -9.92
C GLY A 53 7.93 -3.18 -9.85
N VAL A 54 7.62 -2.71 -8.65
CA VAL A 54 6.71 -1.60 -8.36
C VAL A 54 7.34 -0.66 -7.34
N TRP A 55 7.37 0.64 -7.66
CA TRP A 55 8.03 1.66 -6.85
C TRP A 55 7.15 2.88 -6.69
N PHE A 56 6.88 3.26 -5.45
CA PHE A 56 6.08 4.43 -5.12
C PHE A 56 6.90 5.71 -5.23
N ILE A 57 7.32 6.01 -6.46
CA ILE A 57 8.17 7.14 -6.82
C ILE A 57 7.49 7.97 -7.89
N ASP A 58 7.54 9.30 -7.75
CA ASP A 58 7.19 10.24 -8.81
C ASP A 58 8.43 10.58 -9.64
N LEU A 59 8.39 10.24 -10.94
CA LEU A 59 9.45 10.48 -11.90
C LEU A 59 9.31 11.84 -12.64
N ARG A 60 8.23 12.61 -12.39
CA ARG A 60 7.87 13.81 -13.18
C ARG A 60 8.59 15.07 -12.75
N GLY A 61 9.28 15.06 -11.62
CA GLY A 61 9.94 16.27 -11.10
C GLY A 61 11.23 16.63 -11.83
N ASP A 62 11.44 17.91 -12.12
CA ASP A 62 12.69 18.43 -12.70
C ASP A 62 13.91 18.25 -11.76
N GLY A 63 13.66 17.98 -10.47
CA GLY A 63 14.67 17.75 -9.42
C GLY A 63 15.12 16.30 -9.27
N GLY A 64 14.63 15.39 -10.10
CA GLY A 64 14.85 13.95 -9.98
C GLY A 64 13.70 13.22 -9.28
N PRO A 65 13.85 11.90 -8.99
CA PRO A 65 12.83 11.09 -8.34
C PRO A 65 12.42 11.65 -6.98
N GLN A 66 11.12 11.62 -6.67
CA GLN A 66 10.55 12.10 -5.43
C GLN A 66 9.57 11.05 -4.86
N ALA A 67 9.21 11.19 -3.59
CA ALA A 67 8.18 10.35 -2.98
C ALA A 67 6.88 10.41 -3.79
N GLY A 68 6.38 9.24 -4.19
CA GLY A 68 5.16 9.13 -4.98
C GLY A 68 3.88 9.08 -4.14
N LEU A 69 3.99 8.82 -2.83
CA LEU A 69 2.83 8.71 -1.95
C LEU A 69 2.66 9.98 -1.10
N SER A 70 1.43 10.48 -1.05
CA SER A 70 0.97 11.51 -0.12
C SER A 70 -0.06 10.88 0.81
N LEU A 71 0.37 10.53 2.01
CA LEU A 71 -0.41 9.81 3.00
C LEU A 71 -0.40 10.55 4.35
N PRO A 72 -1.49 10.54 5.11
CA PRO A 72 -1.51 11.12 6.45
C PRO A 72 -0.63 10.33 7.42
N GLU A 73 -0.12 11.00 8.45
CA GLU A 73 0.59 10.34 9.54
C GLU A 73 -0.35 9.38 10.30
N LEU A 74 0.14 8.18 10.59
CA LEU A 74 -0.60 7.18 11.35
C LEU A 74 -0.31 7.28 12.85
N PRO A 75 -1.29 7.01 13.71
CA PRO A 75 -1.04 6.92 15.15
C PRO A 75 -0.15 5.72 15.50
N GLU A 76 0.44 5.77 16.69
CA GLU A 76 1.28 4.68 17.23
C GLU A 76 0.53 3.33 17.16
N GLY A 77 1.27 2.28 16.77
CA GLY A 77 0.73 0.93 16.60
C GLY A 77 0.16 0.65 15.22
N TRP A 78 0.31 1.58 14.26
CA TRP A 78 -0.07 1.40 12.87
C TRP A 78 1.07 1.73 11.92
N ILE A 79 1.08 1.08 10.76
CA ILE A 79 2.09 1.26 9.71
C ILE A 79 1.43 1.10 8.34
N TYR A 80 2.00 1.71 7.31
CA TYR A 80 1.61 1.43 5.93
C TYR A 80 2.33 0.20 5.39
N GLU A 81 1.66 -0.51 4.48
CA GLU A 81 2.26 -1.59 3.70
C GLU A 81 1.80 -1.50 2.25
N GLY A 82 2.75 -1.64 1.33
CA GLY A 82 2.47 -1.75 -0.08
C GLY A 82 2.27 -3.21 -0.50
N TRP A 83 1.48 -3.42 -1.56
CA TRP A 83 1.10 -4.75 -2.04
C TRP A 83 1.04 -4.81 -3.55
N ALA A 84 1.50 -5.95 -4.09
CA ALA A 84 1.15 -6.41 -5.42
C ALA A 84 0.31 -7.70 -5.29
N VAL A 85 -0.93 -7.68 -5.78
CA VAL A 85 -1.77 -8.88 -5.82
C VAL A 85 -1.64 -9.52 -7.19
N ILE A 86 -0.86 -10.59 -7.26
CA ILE A 86 -0.45 -11.30 -8.48
C ILE A 86 -1.19 -12.62 -8.50
N ASP A 87 -2.02 -12.87 -9.52
CA ASP A 87 -2.84 -14.08 -9.65
C ASP A 87 -3.68 -14.42 -8.40
N GLY A 88 -4.11 -13.37 -7.68
CA GLY A 88 -4.90 -13.49 -6.45
C GLY A 88 -4.06 -13.74 -5.18
N ILE A 89 -2.73 -13.78 -5.28
CA ILE A 89 -1.81 -13.91 -4.15
C ILE A 89 -1.28 -12.52 -3.81
N ALA A 90 -1.48 -12.08 -2.57
CA ALA A 90 -0.94 -10.81 -2.10
C ALA A 90 0.53 -10.97 -1.74
N VAL A 91 1.39 -10.13 -2.31
CA VAL A 91 2.82 -10.06 -2.05
C VAL A 91 3.15 -8.67 -1.56
N THR A 92 3.82 -8.57 -0.43
CA THR A 92 4.26 -7.29 0.15
C THR A 92 5.27 -6.59 -0.76
N THR A 93 5.19 -5.27 -0.85
CA THR A 93 6.27 -4.43 -1.42
C THR A 93 7.10 -3.76 -0.33
N GLY A 94 6.83 -4.09 0.94
CA GLY A 94 7.49 -3.51 2.11
C GLY A 94 6.56 -2.66 2.98
N ARG A 95 6.97 -2.49 4.24
CA ARG A 95 6.29 -1.66 5.26
C ARG A 95 7.03 -0.36 5.46
N PHE A 96 6.30 0.73 5.63
CA PHE A 96 6.88 2.06 5.78
C PHE A 96 6.00 2.98 6.63
N SER A 97 6.64 3.91 7.33
CA SER A 97 5.98 5.04 8.02
C SER A 97 6.33 6.38 7.38
N ASP A 98 7.37 6.42 6.56
CA ASP A 98 7.81 7.61 5.82
C ASP A 98 7.88 7.27 4.33
N THR A 99 7.17 8.02 3.52
CA THR A 99 7.08 7.81 2.05
C THR A 99 8.32 8.30 1.29
N ALA A 100 9.21 9.03 1.96
CA ALA A 100 10.46 9.56 1.40
C ALA A 100 11.69 8.74 1.81
N LEU A 101 11.50 7.60 2.46
CA LEU A 101 12.55 6.66 2.85
C LEU A 101 12.27 5.27 2.29
N ALA A 102 13.33 4.46 2.13
CA ALA A 102 13.17 3.04 1.82
C ALA A 102 12.32 2.35 2.89
N ASP A 103 11.55 1.35 2.49
CA ASP A 103 10.73 0.57 3.38
C ASP A 103 11.53 -0.38 4.29
N LEU A 104 10.80 -1.10 5.15
CA LEU A 104 11.37 -2.04 6.11
C LEU A 104 11.43 -3.45 5.52
N GLY A 105 12.45 -3.69 4.70
CA GLY A 105 12.75 -5.01 4.15
C GLY A 105 12.52 -5.08 2.65
N SER A 106 13.39 -5.84 1.99
CA SER A 106 13.44 -6.00 0.54
C SER A 106 13.76 -7.46 0.22
N PRO A 107 12.80 -8.40 0.47
CA PRO A 107 13.08 -9.83 0.42
C PRO A 107 13.24 -10.39 -0.99
N PHE A 108 12.84 -9.64 -2.03
CA PHE A 108 12.70 -10.17 -3.38
C PHE A 108 13.68 -9.56 -4.39
N MET A 109 14.48 -8.56 -4.02
CA MET A 109 15.46 -7.91 -4.90
C MET A 109 16.91 -8.36 -4.63
N PHE A 110 17.83 -8.03 -5.55
CA PHE A 110 19.24 -8.42 -5.48
C PHE A 110 20.18 -7.34 -4.93
N ALA A 111 19.79 -6.08 -4.98
CA ALA A 111 20.64 -4.93 -4.65
C ALA A 111 19.93 -3.96 -3.71
N ASP A 112 20.66 -2.95 -3.23
CA ASP A 112 20.12 -1.92 -2.38
C ASP A 112 18.99 -1.14 -3.09
N PRO A 113 17.85 -0.93 -2.42
CA PRO A 113 16.71 -0.23 -2.99
C PRO A 113 16.97 1.27 -3.18
N PRO A 114 16.21 1.92 -4.08
CA PRO A 114 16.04 3.38 -4.04
C PRO A 114 15.57 3.84 -2.65
N PRO A 115 15.81 5.10 -2.25
CA PRO A 115 15.39 5.61 -0.95
C PRO A 115 13.88 5.94 -0.91
N PHE A 116 13.04 5.02 -1.36
CA PHE A 116 11.58 5.14 -1.41
C PHE A 116 10.96 3.74 -1.25
N PRO A 117 9.70 3.64 -0.80
CA PRO A 117 9.04 2.35 -0.72
C PRO A 117 8.84 1.70 -2.10
N GLY A 118 9.01 0.40 -2.16
CA GLY A 118 8.82 -0.39 -3.37
C GLY A 118 9.65 -1.67 -3.37
N GLU A 119 9.42 -2.54 -4.36
CA GLU A 119 10.06 -3.86 -4.43
C GLU A 119 10.23 -4.30 -5.88
N ASP A 120 11.34 -4.99 -6.15
CA ASP A 120 11.57 -5.75 -7.37
C ASP A 120 11.34 -7.24 -7.10
N PHE A 121 10.40 -7.86 -7.78
CA PHE A 121 10.01 -9.26 -7.60
C PHE A 121 10.88 -10.17 -8.46
N LEU A 122 12.11 -10.41 -8.05
CA LEU A 122 13.17 -11.09 -8.83
C LEU A 122 13.58 -12.45 -8.26
N MET A 123 13.43 -12.66 -6.95
CA MET A 123 13.82 -13.87 -6.25
C MET A 123 12.88 -14.18 -5.09
N ASN A 124 13.06 -15.37 -4.48
CA ASN A 124 12.32 -15.79 -3.27
C ASN A 124 10.79 -15.73 -3.43
N ALA A 125 10.26 -16.06 -4.61
CA ALA A 125 8.81 -16.07 -4.85
C ALA A 125 8.08 -16.88 -3.76
N PRO A 126 6.94 -16.37 -3.22
CA PRO A 126 6.11 -17.16 -2.34
C PRO A 126 5.46 -18.34 -3.06
N ASP A 127 4.97 -19.31 -2.30
CA ASP A 127 4.31 -20.50 -2.84
C ASP A 127 3.18 -20.12 -3.82
N GLY A 128 3.20 -20.70 -5.00
CA GLY A 128 2.22 -20.46 -6.05
C GLY A 128 2.59 -19.37 -7.06
N LEU A 129 3.72 -18.68 -6.87
CA LEU A 129 4.27 -17.70 -7.82
C LEU A 129 5.67 -18.11 -8.29
N GLU A 130 6.10 -17.53 -9.40
CA GLU A 130 7.47 -17.59 -9.91
C GLU A 130 7.97 -16.15 -10.14
N PHE A 131 9.26 -15.89 -9.79
CA PHE A 131 9.92 -14.62 -10.03
C PHE A 131 11.12 -14.81 -10.97
N PRO A 132 11.46 -13.83 -11.85
CA PRO A 132 10.75 -12.57 -12.12
C PRO A 132 9.33 -12.76 -12.63
N THR A 133 8.43 -11.82 -12.30
CA THR A 133 7.02 -11.88 -12.70
C THR A 133 6.57 -10.60 -13.37
N ASP A 134 5.65 -10.70 -14.32
CA ASP A 134 5.03 -9.53 -14.96
C ASP A 134 3.87 -8.99 -14.11
N LEU A 135 4.02 -7.80 -13.58
CA LEU A 135 3.00 -7.15 -12.75
C LEU A 135 1.82 -6.58 -13.53
N ARG A 136 1.88 -6.54 -14.85
CA ARG A 136 0.74 -6.09 -15.67
C ARG A 136 -0.44 -7.05 -15.50
N GLY A 137 -1.61 -6.49 -15.29
CA GLY A 137 -2.82 -7.27 -14.95
C GLY A 137 -2.98 -7.56 -13.45
N SER A 138 -1.99 -7.22 -12.60
CA SER A 138 -2.09 -7.34 -11.15
C SER A 138 -2.81 -6.15 -10.51
N THR A 139 -3.00 -6.18 -9.21
CA THR A 139 -3.51 -5.06 -8.43
C THR A 139 -2.42 -4.51 -7.52
N ILE A 140 -2.16 -3.20 -7.59
CA ILE A 140 -1.26 -2.50 -6.67
C ILE A 140 -2.09 -1.78 -5.62
N ALA A 141 -1.74 -1.92 -4.34
CA ALA A 141 -2.48 -1.32 -3.24
C ALA A 141 -1.54 -0.83 -2.13
N VAL A 142 -2.05 0.10 -1.33
CA VAL A 142 -1.45 0.50 -0.05
C VAL A 142 -2.50 0.33 1.02
N SER A 143 -2.17 -0.42 2.07
CA SER A 143 -3.02 -0.64 3.24
C SER A 143 -2.44 -0.02 4.50
N VAL A 144 -3.26 0.03 5.54
CA VAL A 144 -2.87 0.38 6.90
C VAL A 144 -2.90 -0.88 7.74
N GLU A 145 -1.75 -1.26 8.27
CA GLU A 145 -1.54 -2.49 9.00
C GLU A 145 -1.34 -2.23 10.50
N PRO A 146 -1.76 -3.14 11.39
CA PRO A 146 -1.32 -3.13 12.78
C PRO A 146 0.21 -3.26 12.87
N ASN A 147 0.85 -2.62 13.85
CA ASN A 147 2.28 -2.80 14.09
C ASN A 147 2.53 -3.23 15.55
N PRO A 148 3.02 -4.46 15.82
CA PRO A 148 3.43 -5.48 14.83
C PRO A 148 2.25 -6.14 14.10
N ASP A 149 2.51 -6.58 12.88
CA ASP A 149 1.60 -7.33 12.04
C ASP A 149 2.17 -8.72 11.72
N ASP A 150 1.28 -9.72 11.66
CA ASP A 150 1.58 -11.11 11.33
C ASP A 150 0.67 -11.67 10.21
N ALA A 151 -0.12 -10.82 9.57
CA ALA A 151 -1.00 -11.21 8.47
C ALA A 151 -0.22 -11.41 7.16
N SER A 152 -0.66 -12.34 6.34
CA SER A 152 -0.06 -12.64 5.03
C SER A 152 -0.69 -11.85 3.88
N GLY A 153 -1.54 -10.89 4.15
CA GLY A 153 -2.21 -10.09 3.13
C GLY A 153 -2.80 -8.81 3.71
N PRO A 154 -3.22 -7.88 2.84
CA PRO A 154 -3.60 -6.54 3.25
C PRO A 154 -4.78 -6.54 4.23
N TYR A 155 -4.66 -5.70 5.24
CA TYR A 155 -5.72 -5.45 6.20
C TYR A 155 -6.87 -4.65 5.54
N GLN A 156 -7.99 -4.52 6.24
CA GLN A 156 -9.23 -3.98 5.65
C GLN A 156 -9.24 -2.47 5.37
N VAL A 157 -8.24 -1.73 5.84
CA VAL A 157 -8.11 -0.29 5.58
C VAL A 157 -7.15 -0.09 4.41
N ILE A 158 -7.68 0.06 3.21
CA ILE A 158 -6.93 0.22 1.96
C ILE A 158 -7.24 1.59 1.36
N PRO A 159 -6.46 2.64 1.71
CA PRO A 159 -6.71 3.99 1.20
C PRO A 159 -6.46 4.14 -0.31
N LEU A 160 -5.50 3.39 -0.88
CA LEU A 160 -5.11 3.54 -2.28
C LEU A 160 -5.06 2.18 -2.99
N VAL A 161 -5.53 2.14 -4.24
CA VAL A 161 -5.50 0.93 -5.07
C VAL A 161 -5.54 1.28 -6.57
N LEU A 162 -4.92 0.43 -7.39
CA LEU A 162 -5.07 0.42 -8.84
C LEU A 162 -5.03 -1.01 -9.37
N ASN A 163 -6.01 -1.37 -10.21
CA ASN A 163 -5.93 -2.57 -11.03
C ASN A 163 -5.18 -2.23 -12.31
N LEU A 164 -4.03 -2.83 -12.52
CA LEU A 164 -3.22 -2.63 -13.72
C LEU A 164 -3.86 -3.28 -14.94
N GLY A 165 -3.85 -2.57 -16.05
CA GLY A 165 -4.15 -3.15 -17.35
C GLY A 165 -3.02 -4.08 -17.82
N SER A 166 -3.35 -5.03 -18.71
CA SER A 166 -2.36 -5.90 -19.35
C SER A 166 -1.36 -5.16 -20.27
N ASP A 167 -1.63 -3.90 -20.57
CA ASP A 167 -0.83 -2.99 -21.39
C ASP A 167 -0.23 -1.83 -20.57
N ALA A 168 -0.21 -1.95 -19.24
CA ALA A 168 0.36 -0.93 -18.37
C ALA A 168 1.81 -0.61 -18.77
N PRO A 169 2.18 0.68 -18.91
CA PRO A 169 3.51 1.07 -19.35
C PRO A 169 4.53 0.88 -18.22
N THR A 170 5.77 0.52 -18.58
CA THR A 170 6.92 0.51 -17.67
C THR A 170 7.62 1.87 -17.65
N ASN A 171 8.32 2.16 -16.55
CA ASN A 171 9.12 3.39 -16.38
C ASN A 171 8.34 4.69 -16.63
N LYS A 172 7.03 4.67 -16.37
CA LYS A 172 6.12 5.81 -16.43
C LYS A 172 5.23 5.87 -15.22
N ASN A 173 4.94 7.07 -14.79
CA ASN A 173 4.04 7.30 -13.68
C ASN A 173 2.63 6.79 -13.95
N LEU A 174 2.11 6.05 -12.98
CA LEU A 174 0.75 5.58 -12.86
C LEU A 174 0.16 6.14 -11.58
N GLU A 175 -1.15 6.41 -11.56
CA GLU A 175 -1.83 6.98 -10.40
C GLU A 175 -2.65 5.93 -9.68
N LEU A 176 -2.45 5.81 -8.37
CA LEU A 176 -3.35 5.06 -7.51
C LEU A 176 -4.67 5.81 -7.36
N GLY A 177 -5.76 5.12 -7.52
CA GLY A 177 -7.08 5.63 -7.17
C GLY A 177 -7.38 5.50 -5.68
N SER A 178 -8.44 6.18 -5.22
CA SER A 178 -8.96 5.92 -3.88
C SER A 178 -9.34 4.45 -3.75
N GLY A 179 -8.96 3.84 -2.64
CA GLY A 179 -9.26 2.46 -2.33
C GLY A 179 -10.76 2.16 -2.28
N PRO A 180 -11.14 0.88 -2.17
CA PRO A 180 -12.52 0.52 -1.90
C PRO A 180 -12.97 1.27 -0.63
N ARG A 181 -14.28 1.48 -0.50
CA ARG A 181 -14.83 2.24 0.64
C ARG A 181 -14.15 1.81 1.93
N LEU A 182 -13.53 2.76 2.62
CA LEU A 182 -12.96 2.52 3.94
C LEU A 182 -14.02 1.89 4.87
N PRO A 183 -13.64 1.01 5.78
CA PRO A 183 -14.57 0.40 6.70
C PRO A 183 -15.44 1.46 7.39
N SER A 184 -16.74 1.23 7.41
CA SER A 184 -17.71 2.09 8.07
C SER A 184 -18.90 1.26 8.54
N GLY A 185 -19.68 1.80 9.46
CA GLY A 185 -20.84 1.09 9.98
C GLY A 185 -21.89 2.01 10.58
N VAL A 186 -23.11 1.46 10.74
CA VAL A 186 -24.20 2.11 11.48
C VAL A 186 -24.73 1.12 12.50
N GLY A 187 -24.82 1.55 13.76
CA GLY A 187 -25.42 0.79 14.83
C GLY A 187 -26.68 1.47 15.36
N THR A 188 -27.60 0.68 15.95
CA THR A 188 -28.77 1.17 16.68
C THR A 188 -28.78 0.51 18.05
N LEU A 189 -28.94 1.31 19.09
CA LEU A 189 -29.11 0.78 20.45
C LEU A 189 -30.58 0.37 20.62
N GLY A 190 -30.81 -0.89 21.00
CA GLY A 190 -32.10 -1.38 21.40
C GLY A 190 -32.53 -0.74 22.73
N GLY A 191 -33.78 -0.41 22.87
CA GLY A 191 -34.36 0.00 24.13
C GLY A 191 -34.69 -1.22 25.01
#